data_14159611a326b41ba7ccf852b6fcc27a
#
_entry.id   14159611a326b41ba7ccf852b6fcc27a
#
_cell.length_a   1.000
_cell.length_b   1.000
_cell.length_c   1.000
_cell.angle_alpha   90.00
_cell.angle_beta   90.00
_cell.angle_gamma   90.00
#
_symmetry.space_group_name_H-M   'P 1'
#
loop_
_entity.id
_entity.type
_entity.pdbx_description
1 polymer ?
#
loop_
_entity_poly.entity_id
_entity_poly.type
_entity_poly.pdbx_seq_one_letter_code
_entity_poly.pdbx_strand_id
1 'polypeptide(L)'
;GYKANRAGLYNVEDTVNAVFRFENGLTGSGAWCFAAHESAREDRIEIYGSKGRLAFSVYTYEPIHLCTSEGVKNIEVANPPYVQLPIIKSVIEDMQGFGACDCTSISATPTNWVMDRILGKI
;
A
#
# COMPACT_ATOMS: atom_id res chain seq x y z
N GLY A 1 -13.40 -7.35 -8.91
CA GLY A 1 -12.04 -7.88 -8.79
C GLY A 1 -11.89 -9.24 -9.45
N TYR A 2 -10.68 -9.66 -9.65
CA TYR A 2 -10.32 -11.00 -10.14
C TYR A 2 -9.27 -11.59 -9.20
N LYS A 3 -9.37 -12.87 -8.90
CA LYS A 3 -8.42 -13.59 -8.05
C LYS A 3 -8.13 -14.97 -8.62
N ALA A 4 -6.91 -15.46 -8.44
CA ALA A 4 -6.49 -16.78 -8.88
C ALA A 4 -5.35 -17.30 -8.00
N ASN A 5 -5.24 -18.60 -7.92
CA ASN A 5 -4.03 -19.29 -7.47
C ASN A 5 -3.31 -19.80 -8.73
N ARG A 6 -2.21 -19.17 -9.08
CA ARG A 6 -1.42 -19.46 -10.30
C ARG A 6 -0.26 -20.41 -10.02
N ALA A 7 0.37 -20.31 -8.85
CA ALA A 7 1.48 -21.16 -8.48
C ALA A 7 1.04 -22.59 -8.14
N GLY A 8 -0.18 -22.77 -7.59
CA GLY A 8 -0.69 -24.07 -7.20
C GLY A 8 0.03 -24.72 -6.02
N LEU A 9 0.84 -23.95 -5.29
CA LEU A 9 1.68 -24.46 -4.18
C LEU A 9 0.97 -24.40 -2.81
N TYR A 10 -0.17 -23.73 -2.75
CA TYR A 10 -0.94 -23.47 -1.52
C TYR A 10 -2.43 -23.24 -1.86
N ASN A 11 -3.28 -23.12 -0.85
CA ASN A 11 -4.74 -23.03 -1.00
C ASN A 11 -5.29 -21.59 -0.90
N VAL A 12 -4.45 -20.59 -1.21
CA VAL A 12 -4.83 -19.18 -1.21
C VAL A 12 -4.52 -18.53 -2.56
N GLU A 13 -5.14 -17.41 -2.81
CA GLU A 13 -4.88 -16.61 -4.02
C GLU A 13 -3.48 -15.98 -3.94
N ASP A 14 -2.75 -16.03 -5.05
CA ASP A 14 -1.43 -15.41 -5.26
C ASP A 14 -1.46 -14.33 -6.34
N THR A 15 -2.57 -14.23 -7.05
CA THR A 15 -2.80 -13.25 -8.10
C THR A 15 -4.14 -12.60 -7.88
N VAL A 16 -4.14 -11.28 -7.68
CA VAL A 16 -5.35 -10.48 -7.43
C VAL A 16 -5.31 -9.21 -8.26
N ASN A 17 -6.43 -8.88 -8.91
CA ASN A 17 -6.63 -7.60 -9.57
C ASN A 17 -7.92 -6.98 -9.05
N ALA A 18 -7.89 -5.70 -8.70
CA ALA A 18 -9.04 -5.01 -8.15
C ALA A 18 -9.17 -3.59 -8.69
N VAL A 19 -10.41 -3.12 -8.76
CA VAL A 19 -10.76 -1.72 -8.96
C VAL A 19 -11.72 -1.33 -7.84
N PHE A 20 -11.54 -0.19 -7.24
CA PHE A 20 -12.37 0.31 -6.15
C PHE A 20 -12.58 1.82 -6.27
N ARG A 21 -13.61 2.32 -5.61
CA ARG A 21 -13.96 3.73 -5.55
C ARG A 21 -14.20 4.14 -4.11
N PHE A 22 -13.62 5.26 -3.73
CA PHE A 22 -13.89 5.93 -2.45
C PHE A 22 -15.20 6.72 -2.49
N GLU A 23 -15.78 7.01 -1.34
CA GLU A 23 -17.02 7.79 -1.22
C GLU A 23 -16.91 9.19 -1.84
N ASN A 24 -15.73 9.82 -1.74
CA ASN A 24 -15.43 11.12 -2.34
C ASN A 24 -15.25 11.08 -3.87
N GLY A 25 -15.45 9.93 -4.51
CA GLY A 25 -15.36 9.74 -5.96
C GLY A 25 -13.98 9.39 -6.49
N LEU A 26 -12.94 9.37 -5.68
CA LEU A 26 -11.62 8.88 -6.09
C LEU A 26 -11.71 7.40 -6.47
N THR A 27 -10.94 7.01 -7.48
CA THR A 27 -10.84 5.62 -7.93
C THR A 27 -9.45 5.10 -7.73
N GLY A 28 -9.34 3.81 -7.44
CA GLY A 28 -8.09 3.09 -7.35
C GLY A 28 -8.15 1.77 -8.11
N SER A 29 -7.01 1.33 -8.59
CA SER A 29 -6.82 -0.01 -9.14
C SER A 29 -5.52 -0.60 -8.62
N GLY A 30 -5.49 -1.92 -8.48
CA GLY A 30 -4.29 -2.62 -8.06
C GLY A 30 -4.19 -3.99 -8.72
N ALA A 31 -2.95 -4.42 -8.94
CA ALA A 31 -2.61 -5.74 -9.39
C ALA A 31 -1.51 -6.29 -8.48
N TRP A 32 -1.75 -7.46 -7.90
CA TRP A 32 -0.81 -8.17 -7.04
C TRP A 32 -0.59 -9.55 -7.64
N CYS A 33 0.66 -9.91 -7.89
CA CYS A 33 1.03 -11.20 -8.45
C CYS A 33 2.28 -11.75 -7.74
N PHE A 34 2.07 -12.60 -6.76
CA PHE A 34 3.15 -13.25 -6.01
C PHE A 34 3.73 -14.47 -6.74
N ALA A 35 3.09 -14.90 -7.83
CA ALA A 35 3.55 -15.98 -8.70
C ALA A 35 4.40 -15.49 -9.88
N ALA A 36 4.69 -14.18 -9.96
CA ALA A 36 5.52 -13.61 -11.02
C ALA A 36 6.98 -14.08 -10.90
N HIS A 37 7.67 -14.19 -12.04
CA HIS A 37 9.09 -14.49 -12.06
C HIS A 37 9.89 -13.36 -11.39
N GLU A 38 11.01 -13.69 -10.76
CA GLU A 38 11.85 -12.73 -10.03
C GLU A 38 12.26 -11.50 -10.87
N SER A 39 12.53 -11.70 -12.16
CA SER A 39 12.88 -10.61 -13.09
C SER A 39 11.74 -9.61 -13.34
N ALA A 40 10.49 -9.96 -12.99
CA ALA A 40 9.32 -9.10 -13.10
C ALA A 40 8.87 -8.54 -11.74
N ARG A 41 9.73 -8.67 -10.73
CA ARG A 41 9.42 -8.18 -9.38
C ARG A 41 9.41 -6.66 -9.37
N GLU A 42 8.27 -6.09 -9.05
CA GLU A 42 8.06 -4.66 -8.93
C GLU A 42 7.15 -4.38 -7.72
N ASP A 43 7.47 -3.34 -6.99
CA ASP A 43 6.58 -2.76 -5.99
C ASP A 43 6.44 -1.27 -6.28
N ARG A 44 5.25 -0.85 -6.68
CA ARG A 44 5.00 0.51 -7.12
C ARG A 44 3.61 0.99 -6.76
N ILE A 45 3.55 2.13 -6.10
CA ILE A 45 2.33 2.88 -5.86
C ILE A 45 2.41 4.20 -6.62
N GLU A 46 1.36 4.53 -7.36
CA GLU A 46 1.23 5.80 -8.05
C GLU A 46 -0.05 6.51 -7.64
N ILE A 47 0.05 7.80 -7.37
CA ILE A 47 -1.08 8.67 -7.05
C ILE A 47 -1.12 9.78 -8.08
N TYR A 48 -2.21 9.86 -8.82
CA TYR A 48 -2.44 10.87 -9.84
C TYR A 48 -3.36 11.96 -9.29
N GLY A 49 -2.87 13.19 -9.27
CA GLY A 49 -3.61 14.37 -8.86
C GLY A 49 -3.69 15.41 -9.98
N SER A 50 -4.53 16.44 -9.80
CA SER A 50 -4.70 17.53 -10.77
C SER A 50 -3.43 18.38 -10.98
N LYS A 51 -2.46 18.33 -10.06
CA LYS A 51 -1.20 19.09 -10.13
C LYS A 51 0.02 18.26 -10.44
N GLY A 52 -0.12 16.94 -10.55
CA GLY A 52 0.99 16.05 -10.83
C GLY A 52 0.77 14.62 -10.37
N ARG A 53 1.85 13.87 -10.35
CA ARG A 53 1.88 12.45 -9.96
C ARG A 53 2.94 12.23 -8.90
N LEU A 54 2.60 11.40 -7.92
CA LEU A 54 3.55 10.79 -6.99
C LEU A 54 3.75 9.32 -7.38
N ALA A 55 4.98 8.85 -7.28
CA ALA A 55 5.30 7.43 -7.43
C ALA A 55 6.32 7.03 -6.35
N PHE A 56 6.09 5.89 -5.70
CA PHE A 56 6.96 5.37 -4.65
C PHE A 56 6.79 3.86 -4.47
N SER A 57 7.73 3.24 -3.80
CA SER A 57 7.69 1.85 -3.36
C SER A 57 7.49 1.78 -1.84
N VAL A 58 6.88 0.70 -1.36
CA VAL A 58 6.76 0.40 0.08
C VAL A 58 7.93 -0.45 0.57
N TYR A 59 8.49 -1.30 -0.30
CA TYR A 59 9.49 -2.31 0.08
C TYR A 59 10.91 -1.96 -0.35
N THR A 60 11.08 -0.94 -1.20
CA THR A 60 12.42 -0.46 -1.58
C THR A 60 12.71 0.88 -0.92
N TYR A 61 13.99 1.21 -0.78
CA TYR A 61 14.44 2.47 -0.19
C TYR A 61 14.67 3.55 -1.25
N GLU A 62 13.87 3.51 -2.31
CA GLU A 62 13.93 4.49 -3.38
C GLU A 62 13.27 5.81 -2.96
N PRO A 63 13.71 6.95 -3.52
CA PRO A 63 13.07 8.24 -3.30
C PRO A 63 11.62 8.25 -3.76
N ILE A 64 10.81 9.11 -3.16
CA ILE A 64 9.49 9.43 -3.69
C ILE A 64 9.66 10.35 -4.91
N HIS A 65 9.11 9.96 -6.06
CA HIS A 65 9.15 10.73 -7.28
C HIS A 65 7.91 11.61 -7.38
N LEU A 66 8.09 12.93 -7.30
CA LEU A 66 7.06 13.93 -7.57
C LEU A 66 7.26 14.49 -8.98
N CYS A 67 6.30 14.26 -9.85
CA CYS A 67 6.29 14.79 -11.21
C CYS A 67 5.17 15.84 -11.34
N THR A 68 5.53 17.08 -11.71
CA THR A 68 4.62 18.20 -11.91
C THR A 68 4.92 18.90 -13.24
N SER A 69 4.18 19.96 -13.58
CA SER A 69 4.48 20.82 -14.73
C SER A 69 5.87 21.51 -14.64
N GLU A 70 6.43 21.61 -13.44
CA GLU A 70 7.75 22.20 -13.19
C GLU A 70 8.90 21.22 -13.38
N GLY A 71 8.61 19.94 -13.56
CA GLY A 71 9.57 18.85 -13.73
C GLY A 71 9.44 17.74 -12.72
N VAL A 72 10.51 16.94 -12.59
CA VAL A 72 10.58 15.80 -11.66
C VAL A 72 11.45 16.17 -10.48
N LYS A 73 10.94 15.96 -9.27
CA LYS A 73 11.65 16.11 -8.00
C LYS A 73 11.71 14.77 -7.28
N ASN A 74 12.90 14.35 -6.89
CA ASN A 74 13.11 13.21 -6.01
C ASN A 74 13.13 13.68 -4.55
N ILE A 75 12.32 13.05 -3.71
CA ILE A 75 12.22 13.36 -2.29
C ILE A 75 12.82 12.19 -1.53
N GLU A 76 14.00 12.42 -0.96
CA GLU A 76 14.66 11.44 -0.11
C GLU A 76 13.95 11.35 1.23
N VAL A 77 13.70 10.13 1.68
CA VAL A 77 13.13 9.84 3.00
C VAL A 77 14.11 8.98 3.77
N ALA A 78 14.52 9.45 4.94
CA ALA A 78 15.38 8.68 5.81
C ALA A 78 14.64 7.46 6.36
N ASN A 79 15.16 6.28 6.08
CA ASN A 79 14.57 5.05 6.57
C ASN A 79 15.01 4.77 8.02
N PRO A 80 14.10 4.26 8.86
CA PRO A 80 14.45 3.85 10.21
C PRO A 80 15.38 2.64 10.17
N PRO A 81 16.25 2.46 11.19
CA PRO A 81 17.15 1.31 11.26
C PRO A 81 16.40 -0.04 11.32
N TYR A 82 15.18 -0.01 11.82
CA TYR A 82 14.24 -1.15 11.81
C TYR A 82 12.89 -0.68 11.29
N VAL A 83 12.39 -1.33 10.26
CA VAL A 83 11.15 -0.94 9.53
C VAL A 83 9.95 -0.73 10.47
N GLN A 84 9.80 -1.60 11.47
CA GLN A 84 8.65 -1.57 12.37
C GLN A 84 8.84 -0.65 13.60
N LEU A 85 10.03 -0.10 13.82
CA LEU A 85 10.32 0.71 14.99
C LEU A 85 9.39 1.92 15.16
N PRO A 86 9.06 2.69 14.11
CA PRO A 86 8.17 3.84 14.26
C PRO A 86 6.75 3.45 14.72
N ILE A 87 6.19 2.37 14.17
CA ILE A 87 4.84 1.94 14.58
C ILE A 87 4.84 1.39 16.00
N ILE A 88 5.83 0.60 16.39
CA ILE A 88 5.96 0.10 17.76
C ILE A 88 6.05 1.28 18.76
N LYS A 89 6.85 2.28 18.42
CA LYS A 89 6.99 3.48 19.25
C LYS A 89 5.65 4.21 19.39
N SER A 90 4.94 4.46 18.30
CA SER A 90 3.63 5.15 18.34
C SER A 90 2.58 4.39 19.16
N VAL A 91 2.57 3.05 19.10
CA VAL A 91 1.68 2.22 19.92
C VAL A 91 2.02 2.37 21.41
N ILE A 92 3.30 2.34 21.77
CA ILE A 92 3.73 2.50 23.17
C ILE A 92 3.39 3.90 23.70
N GLU A 93 3.63 4.94 22.90
CA GLU A 93 3.31 6.33 23.27
C GLU A 93 1.81 6.54 23.46
N ASP A 94 0.97 5.94 22.62
CA ASP A 94 -0.49 5.96 22.75
C ASP A 94 -0.95 5.24 24.02
N MET A 95 -0.43 4.05 24.28
CA MET A 95 -0.74 3.29 25.50
C MET A 95 -0.34 4.02 26.79
N GLN A 96 0.68 4.86 26.74
CA GLN A 96 1.17 5.66 27.85
C GLN A 96 0.49 7.04 27.96
N GLY A 97 -0.35 7.41 26.99
CA GLY A 97 -1.05 8.70 26.96
C GLY A 97 -0.16 9.87 26.52
N PHE A 98 0.99 9.62 25.90
CA PHE A 98 1.90 10.66 25.42
C PHE A 98 1.76 10.97 23.93
N GLY A 99 0.96 10.21 23.19
CA GLY A 99 0.76 10.38 21.77
C GLY A 99 -0.51 9.69 21.30
N ALA A 100 -0.66 9.56 19.98
CA ALA A 100 -1.74 8.81 19.34
C ALA A 100 -1.15 7.90 18.26
N CYS A 101 -1.62 6.66 18.20
CA CYS A 101 -1.27 5.74 17.12
C CYS A 101 -2.30 5.85 16.00
N ASP A 102 -1.88 6.22 14.80
CA ASP A 102 -2.74 6.31 13.62
C ASP A 102 -3.23 4.95 13.12
N CYS A 103 -2.49 3.88 13.44
CA CYS A 103 -2.82 2.51 13.03
C CYS A 103 -3.56 1.76 14.15
N THR A 104 -4.83 2.09 14.34
CA THR A 104 -5.72 1.43 15.30
C THR A 104 -6.59 0.38 14.60
N SER A 105 -7.27 -0.48 15.39
CA SER A 105 -8.26 -1.41 14.84
C SER A 105 -9.39 -0.69 14.08
N ILE A 106 -9.78 0.50 14.53
CA ILE A 106 -10.80 1.33 13.86
C ILE A 106 -10.30 1.83 12.52
N SER A 107 -9.08 2.39 12.46
CA SER A 107 -8.51 2.92 11.21
C SER A 107 -8.14 1.81 10.21
N ALA A 108 -7.85 0.60 10.67
CA ALA A 108 -7.53 -0.56 9.82
C ALA A 108 -8.76 -1.30 9.28
N THR A 109 -9.93 -1.20 9.95
CA THR A 109 -11.15 -1.92 9.57
C THR A 109 -11.59 -1.67 8.11
N PRO A 110 -11.59 -0.46 7.56
CA PRO A 110 -11.95 -0.23 6.16
C PRO A 110 -11.06 -0.99 5.18
N THR A 111 -9.76 -1.09 5.46
CA THR A 111 -8.81 -1.85 4.62
C THR A 111 -9.14 -3.34 4.62
N ASN A 112 -9.41 -3.93 5.78
CA ASN A 112 -9.81 -5.33 5.89
C ASN A 112 -11.13 -5.59 5.16
N TRP A 113 -12.11 -4.69 5.29
CA TRP A 113 -13.38 -4.80 4.59
C TRP A 113 -13.18 -4.78 3.06
N VAL A 114 -12.34 -3.89 2.53
CA VAL A 114 -12.02 -3.85 1.10
C VAL A 114 -11.36 -5.14 0.64
N MET A 115 -10.39 -5.67 1.40
CA MET A 115 -9.75 -6.95 1.08
C MET A 115 -10.75 -8.10 1.05
N ASP A 116 -11.65 -8.20 2.02
CA ASP A 116 -12.67 -9.25 2.06
C ASP A 116 -13.66 -9.14 0.88
N ARG A 117 -14.03 -7.92 0.47
CA ARG A 117 -14.82 -7.67 -0.75
C ARG A 117 -14.08 -8.09 -2.01
N ILE A 118 -12.82 -7.76 -2.15
CA ILE A 118 -11.99 -8.17 -3.31
C ILE A 118 -11.92 -9.69 -3.38
N LEU A 119 -11.76 -10.36 -2.25
CA LEU A 119 -11.68 -11.81 -2.15
C LEU A 119 -13.06 -12.50 -2.17
N GLY A 120 -14.16 -11.76 -2.21
CA GLY A 120 -15.51 -12.32 -2.25
C GLY A 120 -15.88 -13.09 -0.99
N LYS A 121 -15.39 -12.67 0.19
CA LYS A 121 -15.73 -13.27 1.48
C LYS A 121 -16.97 -12.64 2.10
N ILE A 122 -17.32 -11.41 1.70
CA ILE A 122 -18.50 -10.65 2.11
C ILE A 122 -19.11 -9.93 0.90
#